data_2910ad34ae06a2faf589e18889ab280d
#
_entry.id   2910ad34ae06a2faf589e18889ab280d
#
_cell.length_a   1.000
_cell.length_b   1.000
_cell.length_c   1.000
_cell.angle_alpha   90.00
_cell.angle_beta   90.00
_cell.angle_gamma   90.00
#
_symmetry.space_group_name_H-M   'P 1'
#
loop_
_entity.id
_entity.type
_entity.pdbx_description
1 polymer ?
#
loop_
_entity_poly.entity_id
_entity_poly.type
_entity_poly.pdbx_seq_one_letter_code
_entity_poly.pdbx_strand_id
1 'polypeptide(L)'
;MLTLFTHINSFVWGPPLLALLVGTGIYLSFRLGFVQLRQLSRAFKLIFREDNGQGDISSYAALATALAATVGTGNIVGVATAIKSGGPGALFWMWVAAFFGMATKYAEGLLAIKYRTKDTNGEISGGPMYYIVNGMGQKWKPLAVFFSAAGILVAILGIGTFTQVNAIASSLEHTFKISTRFTSLILAVIVLFIIFGGIKSISKVSEKIVPFMAISYILATLIIIAVNYNKIPHTFQLIFSGAFSGTAAIGGFSGAIVKEAIQKGIARGVFSNESGLGSAPIAAAAAKTKEPVEQGLISMTGTFIDTIVICTLTGIAILVTGKWLEFDLQGAPLTQASFNTVFGSLGSFALTFCLVLFAFTTILGWSYYGERCFEYLFGTKFINAYRIIFVIMVGLGGFLQLDLIWVIADIVNGLMALPNLIALLVLSPIIVKETQKYFSETKNITKP
;
A
#
# COMPACT_ATOMS: atom_id res chain seq x y z
N MET A 1 -5.70 -15.07 24.52
CA MET A 1 -4.90 -15.17 23.28
C MET A 1 -4.95 -13.87 22.49
N LEU A 2 -6.12 -13.35 22.12
CA LEU A 2 -6.27 -12.07 21.39
C LEU A 2 -5.54 -10.90 22.09
N THR A 3 -5.70 -10.76 23.41
CA THR A 3 -5.04 -9.71 24.20
C THR A 3 -3.51 -9.74 24.08
N LEU A 4 -2.90 -10.93 24.10
CA LEU A 4 -1.45 -11.09 23.94
C LEU A 4 -1.00 -10.60 22.54
N PHE A 5 -1.68 -11.05 21.49
CA PHE A 5 -1.33 -10.62 20.12
C PHE A 5 -1.58 -9.13 19.91
N THR A 6 -2.60 -8.55 20.53
CA THR A 6 -2.82 -7.08 20.48
C THR A 6 -1.67 -6.32 21.14
N HIS A 7 -1.11 -6.79 22.25
CA HIS A 7 0.07 -6.19 22.86
C HIS A 7 1.31 -6.34 21.96
N ILE A 8 1.52 -7.50 21.36
CA ILE A 8 2.62 -7.72 20.39
C ILE A 8 2.46 -6.77 19.19
N ASN A 9 1.26 -6.63 18.65
CA ASN A 9 0.96 -5.71 17.56
C ASN A 9 1.29 -4.25 17.92
N SER A 10 0.88 -3.83 19.11
CA SER A 10 1.17 -2.48 19.61
C SER A 10 2.67 -2.23 19.80
N PHE A 11 3.45 -3.26 20.13
CA PHE A 11 4.90 -3.20 20.21
C PHE A 11 5.54 -3.13 18.82
N VAL A 12 5.13 -4.00 17.89
CA VAL A 12 5.65 -4.04 16.51
C VAL A 12 5.38 -2.72 15.79
N TRP A 13 4.14 -2.22 15.82
CA TRP A 13 3.79 -0.90 15.25
C TRP A 13 4.02 0.25 16.23
N GLY A 14 4.88 0.02 17.20
CA GLY A 14 5.29 1.02 18.18
C GLY A 14 6.33 2.00 17.65
N PRO A 15 6.77 2.94 18.48
CA PRO A 15 7.73 3.98 18.10
C PRO A 15 9.00 3.49 17.42
N PRO A 16 9.61 2.33 17.77
CA PRO A 16 10.84 1.89 17.12
C PRO A 16 10.68 1.62 15.61
N LEU A 17 9.64 0.87 15.21
CA LEU A 17 9.41 0.58 13.80
C LEU A 17 8.97 1.83 13.04
N LEU A 18 8.09 2.65 13.63
CA LEU A 18 7.64 3.89 13.00
C LEU A 18 8.80 4.88 12.80
N ALA A 19 9.70 4.99 13.78
CA ALA A 19 10.92 5.79 13.68
C ALA A 19 11.86 5.25 12.59
N LEU A 20 11.99 3.94 12.46
CA LEU A 20 12.81 3.32 11.43
C LEU A 20 12.21 3.55 10.03
N LEU A 21 10.89 3.40 9.85
CA LEU A 21 10.18 3.63 8.59
C LEU A 21 10.33 5.08 8.13
N VAL A 22 9.92 6.03 8.96
CA VAL A 22 9.99 7.46 8.62
C VAL A 22 11.43 7.94 8.59
N GLY A 23 12.27 7.49 9.53
CA GLY A 23 13.70 7.82 9.58
C GLY A 23 14.47 7.38 8.34
N THR A 24 14.20 6.18 7.82
CA THR A 24 14.78 5.72 6.54
C THR A 24 14.34 6.62 5.39
N GLY A 25 13.06 6.99 5.33
CA GLY A 25 12.55 7.91 4.31
C GLY A 25 13.17 9.30 4.41
N ILE A 26 13.33 9.85 5.62
CA ILE A 26 14.02 11.12 5.87
C ILE A 26 15.48 11.03 5.42
N TYR A 27 16.21 10.01 5.87
CA TYR A 27 17.60 9.78 5.49
C TYR A 27 17.79 9.71 3.97
N LEU A 28 16.96 8.90 3.28
CA LEU A 28 17.00 8.79 1.83
C LEU A 28 16.64 10.10 1.14
N SER A 29 15.65 10.86 1.64
CA SER A 29 15.27 12.16 1.08
C SER A 29 16.46 13.13 1.08
N PHE A 30 17.19 13.23 2.19
CA PHE A 30 18.39 14.08 2.26
C PHE A 30 19.51 13.57 1.36
N ARG A 31 19.79 12.26 1.38
CA ARG A 31 20.86 11.66 0.56
C ARG A 31 20.62 11.79 -0.94
N LEU A 32 19.35 11.80 -1.36
CA LEU A 32 18.93 11.91 -2.76
C LEU A 32 18.56 13.35 -3.17
N GLY A 33 18.77 14.33 -2.28
CA GLY A 33 18.48 15.74 -2.55
C GLY A 33 16.99 16.01 -2.82
N PHE A 34 16.11 15.38 -2.05
CA PHE A 34 14.66 15.48 -2.17
C PHE A 34 14.15 15.12 -3.57
N VAL A 35 14.56 13.95 -4.07
CA VAL A 35 14.19 13.43 -5.40
C VAL A 35 12.67 13.45 -5.62
N GLN A 36 11.87 13.19 -4.60
CA GLN A 36 10.41 13.19 -4.63
C GLN A 36 9.81 14.57 -4.97
N LEU A 37 10.48 15.67 -4.65
CA LEU A 37 10.07 17.02 -5.05
C LEU A 37 10.62 17.39 -6.44
N ARG A 38 11.92 17.17 -6.63
CA ARG A 38 12.65 17.67 -7.80
C ARG A 38 12.31 16.91 -9.07
N GLN A 39 11.90 15.65 -8.97
CA GLN A 39 11.70 14.76 -10.11
C GLN A 39 10.27 14.24 -10.25
N LEU A 40 9.30 14.73 -9.46
CA LEU A 40 7.92 14.23 -9.48
C LEU A 40 7.28 14.40 -10.87
N SER A 41 7.44 15.57 -11.49
CA SER A 41 6.92 15.83 -12.85
C SER A 41 7.53 14.88 -13.89
N ARG A 42 8.84 14.60 -13.79
CA ARG A 42 9.51 13.64 -14.66
C ARG A 42 8.99 12.23 -14.42
N ALA A 43 8.77 11.86 -13.15
CA ALA A 43 8.25 10.54 -12.77
C ALA A 43 6.90 10.27 -13.45
N PHE A 44 5.97 11.23 -13.42
CA PHE A 44 4.68 11.09 -14.11
C PHE A 44 4.82 10.96 -15.63
N LYS A 45 5.76 11.66 -16.25
CA LYS A 45 6.01 11.52 -17.70
C LYS A 45 6.56 10.15 -18.06
N LEU A 46 7.38 9.54 -17.19
CA LEU A 46 7.97 8.23 -17.42
C LEU A 46 6.92 7.10 -17.37
N ILE A 47 5.80 7.26 -16.66
CA ILE A 47 4.74 6.25 -16.60
C ILE A 47 4.20 5.87 -17.99
N PHE A 48 4.11 6.84 -18.90
CA PHE A 48 3.52 6.69 -20.24
C PHE A 48 4.57 6.60 -21.35
N ARG A 49 5.85 6.49 -20.99
CA ARG A 49 6.92 6.33 -21.97
C ARG A 49 6.97 4.89 -22.49
N GLU A 50 7.28 4.72 -23.77
CA GLU A 50 7.53 3.41 -24.35
C GLU A 50 8.68 2.67 -23.64
N ASP A 51 8.44 1.42 -23.31
CA ASP A 51 9.38 0.59 -22.60
C ASP A 51 10.44 0.01 -23.54
N ASN A 52 11.69 0.24 -23.19
CA ASN A 52 12.86 -0.30 -23.91
C ASN A 52 13.73 -1.13 -22.95
N GLY A 53 13.40 -2.39 -22.76
CA GLY A 53 14.17 -3.22 -21.84
C GLY A 53 13.73 -4.67 -21.71
N GLN A 54 14.43 -5.40 -20.86
CA GLN A 54 14.02 -6.74 -20.44
C GLN A 54 13.01 -6.61 -19.29
N GLY A 55 11.98 -7.41 -19.31
CA GLY A 55 10.93 -7.45 -18.31
C GLY A 55 9.74 -8.26 -18.82
N ASP A 56 8.82 -8.60 -17.93
CA ASP A 56 7.64 -9.41 -18.27
C ASP A 56 6.45 -8.55 -18.68
N ILE A 57 6.35 -7.34 -18.10
CA ILE A 57 5.24 -6.40 -18.26
C ILE A 57 5.76 -4.96 -18.46
N SER A 58 4.93 -4.06 -18.98
CA SER A 58 5.29 -2.65 -19.13
C SER A 58 5.54 -1.96 -17.77
N SER A 59 6.26 -0.84 -17.78
CA SER A 59 6.48 -0.04 -16.56
C SER A 59 5.16 0.49 -15.99
N TYR A 60 4.22 0.85 -16.87
CA TYR A 60 2.86 1.21 -16.49
C TYR A 60 2.13 0.04 -15.83
N ALA A 61 2.20 -1.17 -16.42
CA ALA A 61 1.60 -2.38 -15.90
C ALA A 61 2.17 -2.75 -14.51
N ALA A 62 3.48 -2.58 -14.33
CA ALA A 62 4.14 -2.80 -13.04
C ALA A 62 3.67 -1.81 -11.97
N LEU A 63 3.54 -0.53 -12.34
CA LEU A 63 2.96 0.49 -11.45
C LEU A 63 1.48 0.18 -11.13
N ALA A 64 0.68 -0.16 -12.15
CA ALA A 64 -0.73 -0.52 -11.95
C ALA A 64 -0.87 -1.75 -11.05
N THR A 65 0.00 -2.76 -11.19
CA THR A 65 0.02 -3.93 -10.32
C THR A 65 0.43 -3.56 -8.88
N ALA A 66 1.41 -2.67 -8.71
CA ALA A 66 1.78 -2.17 -7.40
C ALA A 66 0.66 -1.35 -6.76
N LEU A 67 -0.01 -0.47 -7.53
CA LEU A 67 -1.19 0.27 -7.07
C LEU A 67 -2.38 -0.67 -6.78
N ALA A 68 -2.56 -1.74 -7.55
CA ALA A 68 -3.57 -2.75 -7.26
C ALA A 68 -3.40 -3.36 -5.86
N ALA A 69 -2.15 -3.60 -5.43
CA ALA A 69 -1.85 -4.12 -4.11
C ALA A 69 -2.03 -3.09 -3.00
N THR A 70 -1.69 -1.82 -3.26
CA THR A 70 -1.66 -0.75 -2.25
C THR A 70 -2.99 0.00 -2.13
N VAL A 71 -3.64 0.35 -3.25
CA VAL A 71 -4.95 1.05 -3.25
C VAL A 71 -6.05 0.03 -2.93
N GLY A 72 -6.34 -0.11 -1.65
CA GLY A 72 -7.23 -1.13 -1.11
C GLY A 72 -8.08 -0.62 0.05
N THR A 73 -8.40 -1.51 0.96
CA THR A 73 -9.12 -1.17 2.20
C THR A 73 -8.38 -0.13 3.04
N GLY A 74 -7.06 -0.03 2.92
CA GLY A 74 -6.24 0.98 3.61
C GLY A 74 -6.68 2.41 3.35
N ASN A 75 -7.01 2.73 2.09
CA ASN A 75 -7.41 4.07 1.66
C ASN A 75 -8.81 4.48 2.13
N ILE A 76 -9.67 3.54 2.42
CA ILE A 76 -11.07 3.76 2.83
C ILE A 76 -11.21 3.51 4.33
N VAL A 77 -11.01 2.26 4.74
CA VAL A 77 -11.17 1.78 6.12
C VAL A 77 -10.01 2.26 7.01
N GLY A 78 -8.78 2.20 6.48
CA GLY A 78 -7.58 2.61 7.21
C GLY A 78 -7.58 4.09 7.57
N VAL A 79 -7.95 4.97 6.62
CA VAL A 79 -8.06 6.41 6.85
C VAL A 79 -9.15 6.73 7.88
N ALA A 80 -10.33 6.12 7.74
CA ALA A 80 -11.42 6.28 8.70
C ALA A 80 -11.00 5.85 10.12
N THR A 81 -10.28 4.72 10.22
CA THR A 81 -9.73 4.23 11.49
C THR A 81 -8.68 5.16 12.06
N ALA A 82 -7.79 5.72 11.21
CA ALA A 82 -6.78 6.69 11.65
C ALA A 82 -7.43 7.95 12.24
N ILE A 83 -8.43 8.50 11.56
CA ILE A 83 -9.15 9.70 12.02
C ILE A 83 -9.93 9.38 13.30
N LYS A 84 -10.58 8.23 13.39
CA LYS A 84 -11.37 7.85 14.56
C LYS A 84 -10.52 7.66 15.81
N SER A 85 -9.35 7.03 15.68
CA SER A 85 -8.47 6.74 16.82
C SER A 85 -7.42 7.80 17.11
N GLY A 86 -6.93 8.52 16.08
CA GLY A 86 -5.89 9.54 16.20
C GLY A 86 -6.38 10.98 15.99
N GLY A 87 -7.70 11.17 15.78
CA GLY A 87 -8.28 12.47 15.47
C GLY A 87 -7.92 13.00 14.08
N PRO A 88 -8.40 14.21 13.71
CA PRO A 88 -8.12 14.84 12.42
C PRO A 88 -6.62 14.99 12.11
N GLY A 89 -5.80 15.19 13.13
CA GLY A 89 -4.34 15.34 13.01
C GLY A 89 -3.62 14.11 12.45
N ALA A 90 -4.24 12.92 12.54
CA ALA A 90 -3.71 11.70 11.95
C ALA A 90 -3.50 11.84 10.43
N LEU A 91 -4.37 12.59 9.73
CA LEU A 91 -4.24 12.83 8.29
C LEU A 91 -2.95 13.61 7.96
N PHE A 92 -2.58 14.60 8.76
CA PHE A 92 -1.30 15.31 8.60
C PHE A 92 -0.10 14.34 8.70
N TRP A 93 -0.12 13.45 9.68
CA TRP A 93 0.98 12.49 9.86
C TRP A 93 1.00 11.40 8.79
N MET A 94 -0.14 11.09 8.16
CA MET A 94 -0.17 10.29 6.94
C MET A 94 0.55 10.99 5.79
N TRP A 95 0.37 12.31 5.62
CA TRP A 95 1.09 13.10 4.60
C TRP A 95 2.60 13.09 4.84
N VAL A 96 3.01 13.28 6.10
CA VAL A 96 4.44 13.23 6.47
C VAL A 96 5.04 11.86 6.14
N ALA A 97 4.35 10.77 6.52
CA ALA A 97 4.79 9.42 6.22
C ALA A 97 4.87 9.17 4.71
N ALA A 98 3.88 9.62 3.93
CA ALA A 98 3.87 9.46 2.48
C ALA A 98 4.96 10.30 1.80
N PHE A 99 5.16 11.54 2.22
CA PHE A 99 6.18 12.42 1.66
C PHE A 99 7.58 11.81 1.75
N PHE A 100 7.97 11.32 2.93
CA PHE A 100 9.23 10.63 3.09
C PHE A 100 9.22 9.21 2.53
N GLY A 101 8.08 8.54 2.58
CA GLY A 101 7.84 7.24 1.97
C GLY A 101 8.06 7.22 0.46
N MET A 102 7.83 8.33 -0.26
CA MET A 102 8.12 8.44 -1.69
C MET A 102 9.61 8.21 -1.98
N ALA A 103 10.53 8.73 -1.16
CA ALA A 103 11.96 8.49 -1.32
C ALA A 103 12.32 7.02 -1.02
N THR A 104 11.62 6.40 -0.07
CA THR A 104 11.76 4.97 0.21
C THR A 104 11.30 4.12 -0.98
N LYS A 105 10.11 4.40 -1.54
CA LYS A 105 9.61 3.72 -2.75
C LYS A 105 10.52 3.89 -3.96
N TYR A 106 11.10 5.09 -4.13
CA TYR A 106 12.13 5.33 -5.14
C TYR A 106 13.30 4.37 -5.00
N ALA A 107 13.84 4.25 -3.80
CA ALA A 107 14.97 3.38 -3.49
C ALA A 107 14.62 1.89 -3.71
N GLU A 108 13.43 1.46 -3.27
CA GLU A 108 12.89 0.12 -3.47
C GLU A 108 12.79 -0.24 -4.96
N GLY A 109 12.19 0.65 -5.76
CA GLY A 109 12.01 0.44 -7.20
C GLY A 109 13.34 0.39 -7.96
N LEU A 110 14.31 1.24 -7.58
CA LEU A 110 15.66 1.24 -8.13
C LEU A 110 16.38 -0.09 -7.84
N LEU A 111 16.38 -0.54 -6.58
CA LEU A 111 17.03 -1.78 -6.20
C LEU A 111 16.36 -3.01 -6.83
N ALA A 112 15.04 -2.96 -7.00
CA ALA A 112 14.27 -4.03 -7.64
C ALA A 112 14.80 -4.33 -9.05
N ILE A 113 15.03 -3.29 -9.87
CA ILE A 113 15.58 -3.45 -11.23
C ILE A 113 17.04 -3.83 -11.20
N LYS A 114 17.84 -3.21 -10.32
CA LYS A 114 19.28 -3.42 -10.28
C LYS A 114 19.68 -4.86 -9.91
N TYR A 115 18.92 -5.49 -9.02
CA TYR A 115 19.25 -6.80 -8.46
C TYR A 115 18.28 -7.92 -8.81
N ARG A 116 17.38 -7.70 -9.77
CA ARG A 116 16.48 -8.75 -10.27
C ARG A 116 17.23 -9.86 -10.99
N THR A 117 16.63 -11.01 -11.03
CA THR A 117 17.15 -12.22 -11.69
C THR A 117 16.08 -12.79 -12.64
N LYS A 118 16.46 -13.79 -13.42
CA LYS A 118 15.51 -14.65 -14.14
C LYS A 118 15.38 -15.97 -13.38
N ASP A 119 14.16 -16.42 -13.24
CA ASP A 119 13.87 -17.74 -12.70
C ASP A 119 14.13 -18.85 -13.74
N THR A 120 13.94 -20.11 -13.35
CA THR A 120 14.12 -21.27 -14.23
C THR A 120 13.10 -21.35 -15.37
N ASN A 121 12.00 -20.63 -15.29
CA ASN A 121 10.98 -20.51 -16.34
C ASN A 121 11.27 -19.34 -17.30
N GLY A 122 12.31 -18.55 -17.03
CA GLY A 122 12.69 -17.35 -17.79
C GLY A 122 11.91 -16.09 -17.41
N GLU A 123 11.06 -16.16 -16.38
CA GLU A 123 10.34 -15.00 -15.84
C GLU A 123 11.25 -14.16 -14.93
N ILE A 124 10.92 -12.86 -14.80
CA ILE A 124 11.68 -11.96 -13.93
C ILE A 124 11.26 -12.13 -12.47
N SER A 125 12.24 -12.34 -11.61
CA SER A 125 12.07 -12.41 -10.17
C SER A 125 12.95 -11.36 -9.48
N GLY A 126 12.37 -10.61 -8.54
CA GLY A 126 13.06 -9.55 -7.81
C GLY A 126 12.32 -9.15 -6.54
N GLY A 127 12.81 -8.12 -5.88
CA GLY A 127 12.31 -7.65 -4.60
C GLY A 127 13.32 -7.77 -3.48
N PRO A 128 12.93 -7.52 -2.22
CA PRO A 128 13.88 -7.49 -1.08
C PRO A 128 14.74 -8.74 -0.94
N MET A 129 14.15 -9.93 -1.10
CA MET A 129 14.87 -11.18 -0.98
C MET A 129 16.05 -11.27 -1.97
N TYR A 130 15.92 -10.67 -3.15
CA TYR A 130 16.98 -10.68 -4.16
C TYR A 130 18.02 -9.58 -3.92
N TYR A 131 17.61 -8.33 -3.63
CA TYR A 131 18.61 -7.29 -3.41
C TYR A 131 19.32 -7.41 -2.06
N ILE A 132 18.73 -8.09 -1.06
CA ILE A 132 19.43 -8.47 0.16
C ILE A 132 20.59 -9.42 -0.17
N VAL A 133 20.34 -10.49 -0.90
CA VAL A 133 21.38 -11.49 -1.20
C VAL A 133 22.37 -10.99 -2.26
N ASN A 134 21.86 -10.42 -3.36
CA ASN A 134 22.70 -9.99 -4.49
C ASN A 134 23.42 -8.66 -4.23
N GLY A 135 22.84 -7.80 -3.36
CA GLY A 135 23.42 -6.50 -3.05
C GLY A 135 24.28 -6.50 -1.77
N MET A 136 23.85 -7.20 -0.72
CA MET A 136 24.54 -7.23 0.57
C MET A 136 25.44 -8.47 0.75
N GLY A 137 25.21 -9.51 -0.07
CA GLY A 137 25.99 -10.76 -0.06
C GLY A 137 25.31 -11.91 0.65
N GLN A 138 25.82 -13.13 0.41
CA GLN A 138 25.24 -14.41 0.83
C GLN A 138 25.08 -14.55 2.37
N LYS A 139 25.90 -13.88 3.15
CA LYS A 139 25.80 -13.89 4.63
C LYS A 139 24.46 -13.32 5.14
N TRP A 140 23.76 -12.53 4.33
CA TRP A 140 22.48 -11.92 4.64
C TRP A 140 21.26 -12.76 4.19
N LYS A 141 21.52 -13.96 3.62
CA LYS A 141 20.46 -14.89 3.20
C LYS A 141 19.40 -15.16 4.27
N PRO A 142 19.73 -15.32 5.58
CA PRO A 142 18.71 -15.50 6.61
C PRO A 142 17.68 -14.34 6.65
N LEU A 143 18.11 -13.10 6.40
CA LEU A 143 17.23 -11.94 6.36
C LEU A 143 16.27 -11.99 5.14
N ALA A 144 16.76 -12.45 3.99
CA ALA A 144 15.96 -12.65 2.79
C ALA A 144 14.91 -13.78 2.96
N VAL A 145 15.31 -14.87 3.62
CA VAL A 145 14.40 -15.97 3.99
C VAL A 145 13.31 -15.48 4.94
N PHE A 146 13.68 -14.71 5.95
CA PHE A 146 12.72 -14.11 6.88
C PHE A 146 11.71 -13.20 6.16
N PHE A 147 12.18 -12.31 5.26
CA PHE A 147 11.33 -11.46 4.45
C PHE A 147 10.34 -12.29 3.63
N SER A 148 10.84 -13.33 2.93
CA SER A 148 10.00 -14.18 2.07
C SER A 148 8.97 -14.96 2.87
N ALA A 149 9.33 -15.51 4.03
CA ALA A 149 8.40 -16.20 4.91
C ALA A 149 7.29 -15.26 5.42
N ALA A 150 7.67 -14.05 5.85
CA ALA A 150 6.72 -13.02 6.25
C ALA A 150 5.80 -12.61 5.09
N GLY A 151 6.35 -12.40 3.88
CA GLY A 151 5.58 -12.06 2.68
C GLY A 151 4.53 -13.12 2.30
N ILE A 152 4.87 -14.40 2.43
CA ILE A 152 3.92 -15.51 2.23
C ILE A 152 2.77 -15.44 3.26
N LEU A 153 3.10 -15.25 4.53
CA LEU A 153 2.10 -15.19 5.60
C LEU A 153 1.17 -13.98 5.42
N VAL A 154 1.71 -12.81 5.06
CA VAL A 154 0.91 -11.61 4.78
C VAL A 154 0.00 -11.82 3.57
N ALA A 155 0.49 -12.47 2.51
CA ALA A 155 -0.29 -12.78 1.32
C ALA A 155 -1.43 -13.76 1.61
N ILE A 156 -1.15 -14.86 2.31
CA ILE A 156 -2.10 -15.98 2.51
C ILE A 156 -3.06 -15.71 3.68
N LEU A 157 -2.59 -15.13 4.79
CA LEU A 157 -3.38 -14.98 6.03
C LEU A 157 -3.74 -13.53 6.34
N GLY A 158 -3.16 -12.56 5.63
CA GLY A 158 -3.23 -11.16 5.99
C GLY A 158 -3.95 -10.27 4.99
N ILE A 159 -3.28 -9.16 4.70
CA ILE A 159 -3.75 -8.10 3.80
C ILE A 159 -4.07 -8.65 2.41
N GLY A 160 -3.36 -9.69 1.97
CA GLY A 160 -3.53 -10.26 0.63
C GLY A 160 -4.82 -11.06 0.43
N THR A 161 -5.42 -11.58 1.51
CA THR A 161 -6.62 -12.44 1.40
C THR A 161 -7.70 -12.06 2.38
N PHE A 162 -7.59 -12.50 3.65
CA PHE A 162 -8.70 -12.43 4.60
C PHE A 162 -9.25 -11.03 4.82
N THR A 163 -8.38 -10.05 4.97
CA THR A 163 -8.83 -8.67 5.23
C THR A 163 -9.62 -8.12 4.05
N GLN A 164 -9.20 -8.40 2.84
CA GLN A 164 -9.86 -7.91 1.62
C GLN A 164 -11.17 -8.69 1.36
N VAL A 165 -11.12 -10.03 1.45
CA VAL A 165 -12.31 -10.86 1.27
C VAL A 165 -13.38 -10.51 2.28
N ASN A 166 -13.00 -10.32 3.54
CA ASN A 166 -13.94 -9.92 4.59
C ASN A 166 -14.54 -8.53 4.31
N ALA A 167 -13.72 -7.56 3.90
CA ALA A 167 -14.21 -6.23 3.55
C ALA A 167 -15.21 -6.26 2.38
N ILE A 168 -14.91 -7.03 1.32
CA ILE A 168 -15.84 -7.23 0.19
C ILE A 168 -17.13 -7.90 0.66
N ALA A 169 -16.98 -9.03 1.35
CA ALA A 169 -18.12 -9.87 1.74
C ALA A 169 -19.06 -9.13 2.71
N SER A 170 -18.49 -8.47 3.73
CA SER A 170 -19.28 -7.68 4.69
C SER A 170 -19.97 -6.48 4.04
N SER A 171 -19.33 -5.80 3.09
CA SER A 171 -19.94 -4.67 2.38
C SER A 171 -21.08 -5.12 1.47
N LEU A 172 -20.92 -6.24 0.76
CA LEU A 172 -21.98 -6.80 -0.08
C LEU A 172 -23.15 -7.36 0.76
N GLU A 173 -22.86 -7.99 1.90
CA GLU A 173 -23.89 -8.44 2.83
C GLU A 173 -24.69 -7.28 3.41
N HIS A 174 -24.01 -6.22 3.84
CA HIS A 174 -24.67 -5.03 4.39
C HIS A 174 -25.54 -4.33 3.35
N THR A 175 -25.02 -4.12 2.13
CA THR A 175 -25.67 -3.31 1.09
C THR A 175 -26.68 -4.09 0.26
N PHE A 176 -26.37 -5.34 -0.11
CA PHE A 176 -27.17 -6.15 -1.06
C PHE A 176 -27.77 -7.40 -0.42
N LYS A 177 -27.49 -7.66 0.88
CA LYS A 177 -27.92 -8.87 1.59
C LYS A 177 -27.38 -10.18 0.98
N ILE A 178 -26.23 -10.10 0.30
CA ILE A 178 -25.55 -11.28 -0.27
C ILE A 178 -24.73 -11.94 0.82
N SER A 179 -24.92 -13.24 1.02
CA SER A 179 -24.16 -14.00 2.05
C SER A 179 -22.66 -13.89 1.87
N THR A 180 -21.91 -13.67 2.96
CA THR A 180 -20.44 -13.59 2.98
C THR A 180 -19.80 -14.85 2.40
N ARG A 181 -20.35 -16.02 2.70
CA ARG A 181 -19.88 -17.33 2.19
C ARG A 181 -20.02 -17.44 0.68
N PHE A 182 -21.17 -17.03 0.15
CA PHE A 182 -21.40 -17.04 -1.30
C PHE A 182 -20.46 -16.09 -2.02
N THR A 183 -20.28 -14.88 -1.48
CA THR A 183 -19.35 -13.88 -2.01
C THR A 183 -17.92 -14.43 -2.08
N SER A 184 -17.40 -15.03 -1.00
CA SER A 184 -16.04 -15.54 -0.96
C SER A 184 -15.79 -16.67 -1.94
N LEU A 185 -16.79 -17.55 -2.16
CA LEU A 185 -16.68 -18.63 -3.15
C LEU A 185 -16.64 -18.08 -4.57
N ILE A 186 -17.49 -17.10 -4.90
CA ILE A 186 -17.44 -16.43 -6.22
C ILE A 186 -16.09 -15.74 -6.42
N LEU A 187 -15.60 -15.01 -5.41
CA LEU A 187 -14.30 -14.37 -5.47
C LEU A 187 -13.18 -15.39 -5.72
N ALA A 188 -13.20 -16.54 -5.03
CA ALA A 188 -12.22 -17.59 -5.21
C ALA A 188 -12.20 -18.10 -6.67
N VAL A 189 -13.37 -18.29 -7.29
CA VAL A 189 -13.48 -18.70 -8.69
C VAL A 189 -12.91 -17.64 -9.63
N ILE A 190 -13.25 -16.36 -9.43
CA ILE A 190 -12.75 -15.27 -10.28
C ILE A 190 -11.23 -15.14 -10.14
N VAL A 191 -10.73 -15.14 -8.89
CA VAL A 191 -9.29 -15.07 -8.59
C VAL A 191 -8.54 -16.24 -9.20
N LEU A 192 -9.09 -17.46 -9.13
CA LEU A 192 -8.51 -18.66 -9.75
C LEU A 192 -8.15 -18.43 -11.21
N PHE A 193 -9.11 -17.99 -12.03
CA PHE A 193 -8.90 -17.79 -13.47
C PHE A 193 -7.84 -16.71 -13.77
N ILE A 194 -7.72 -15.70 -12.91
CA ILE A 194 -6.77 -14.60 -13.15
C ILE A 194 -5.36 -14.99 -12.74
N ILE A 195 -5.18 -15.56 -11.53
CA ILE A 195 -3.84 -15.81 -11.00
C ILE A 195 -3.10 -16.95 -11.70
N PHE A 196 -3.83 -17.91 -12.28
CA PHE A 196 -3.18 -18.98 -13.07
C PHE A 196 -2.50 -18.46 -14.35
N GLY A 197 -2.90 -17.29 -14.86
CA GLY A 197 -2.21 -16.59 -15.94
C GLY A 197 -0.95 -15.82 -15.51
N GLY A 198 -0.57 -15.87 -14.22
CA GLY A 198 0.61 -15.21 -13.67
C GLY A 198 0.57 -13.68 -13.77
N ILE A 199 1.76 -13.07 -13.68
CA ILE A 199 1.89 -11.60 -13.69
C ILE A 199 1.28 -10.94 -14.94
N LYS A 200 1.32 -11.60 -16.10
CA LYS A 200 0.76 -11.06 -17.35
C LYS A 200 -0.76 -10.95 -17.31
N SER A 201 -1.44 -11.90 -16.66
CA SER A 201 -2.89 -11.86 -16.49
C SER A 201 -3.28 -10.84 -15.41
N ILE A 202 -2.60 -10.88 -14.27
CA ILE A 202 -2.82 -9.96 -13.15
C ILE A 202 -2.63 -8.50 -13.61
N SER A 203 -1.55 -8.20 -14.32
CA SER A 203 -1.27 -6.85 -14.79
C SER A 203 -2.31 -6.34 -15.80
N LYS A 204 -2.78 -7.18 -16.73
CA LYS A 204 -3.85 -6.81 -17.68
C LYS A 204 -5.15 -6.43 -16.98
N VAL A 205 -5.48 -7.09 -15.89
CA VAL A 205 -6.65 -6.75 -15.06
C VAL A 205 -6.39 -5.44 -14.30
N SER A 206 -5.22 -5.32 -13.68
CA SER A 206 -4.83 -4.14 -12.91
C SER A 206 -4.75 -2.87 -13.75
N GLU A 207 -4.18 -2.93 -14.98
CA GLU A 207 -4.10 -1.79 -15.91
C GLU A 207 -5.47 -1.18 -16.25
N LYS A 208 -6.54 -1.99 -16.23
CA LYS A 208 -7.89 -1.54 -16.54
C LYS A 208 -8.65 -1.11 -15.29
N ILE A 209 -8.60 -1.93 -14.24
CA ILE A 209 -9.41 -1.71 -13.04
C ILE A 209 -8.84 -0.57 -12.19
N VAL A 210 -7.51 -0.49 -12.01
CA VAL A 210 -6.91 0.50 -11.10
C VAL A 210 -7.20 1.95 -11.51
N PRO A 211 -7.00 2.39 -12.77
CA PRO A 211 -7.36 3.75 -13.15
C PRO A 211 -8.86 4.02 -13.01
N PHE A 212 -9.69 3.05 -13.41
CA PHE A 212 -11.15 3.18 -13.33
C PHE A 212 -11.63 3.34 -11.88
N MET A 213 -11.16 2.46 -10.97
CA MET A 213 -11.54 2.54 -9.57
C MET A 213 -11.04 3.82 -8.89
N ALA A 214 -9.80 4.23 -9.20
CA ALA A 214 -9.21 5.44 -8.64
C ALA A 214 -9.97 6.69 -9.10
N ILE A 215 -10.24 6.81 -10.41
CA ILE A 215 -10.99 7.96 -10.96
C ILE A 215 -12.40 8.00 -10.38
N SER A 216 -13.11 6.86 -10.34
CA SER A 216 -14.47 6.79 -9.79
C SER A 216 -14.51 7.24 -8.32
N TYR A 217 -13.55 6.78 -7.52
CA TYR A 217 -13.45 7.16 -6.11
C TYR A 217 -13.08 8.63 -5.92
N ILE A 218 -12.10 9.13 -6.70
CA ILE A 218 -11.68 10.54 -6.69
C ILE A 218 -12.87 11.44 -7.05
N LEU A 219 -13.62 11.12 -8.09
CA LEU A 219 -14.79 11.92 -8.47
C LEU A 219 -15.86 11.93 -7.38
N ALA A 220 -16.19 10.77 -6.80
CA ALA A 220 -17.18 10.69 -5.73
C ALA A 220 -16.76 11.51 -4.50
N THR A 221 -15.50 11.39 -4.07
CA THR A 221 -14.99 12.16 -2.93
C THR A 221 -14.90 13.66 -3.22
N LEU A 222 -14.50 14.07 -4.42
CA LEU A 222 -14.50 15.47 -4.84
C LEU A 222 -15.90 16.09 -4.83
N ILE A 223 -16.95 15.34 -5.21
CA ILE A 223 -18.34 15.81 -5.11
C ILE A 223 -18.71 16.06 -3.65
N ILE A 224 -18.35 15.13 -2.73
CA ILE A 224 -18.60 15.32 -1.29
C ILE A 224 -17.92 16.59 -0.77
N ILE A 225 -16.69 16.79 -1.15
CA ILE A 225 -15.88 17.96 -0.73
C ILE A 225 -16.47 19.24 -1.33
N ALA A 226 -16.85 19.23 -2.62
CA ALA A 226 -17.42 20.38 -3.30
C ALA A 226 -18.78 20.81 -2.70
N VAL A 227 -19.66 19.87 -2.36
CA VAL A 227 -20.92 20.16 -1.69
C VAL A 227 -20.70 20.79 -0.29
N ASN A 228 -19.60 20.44 0.37
CA ASN A 228 -19.24 20.95 1.69
C ASN A 228 -18.10 21.99 1.66
N TYR A 229 -17.91 22.68 0.54
CA TYR A 229 -16.74 23.56 0.32
C TYR A 229 -16.52 24.63 1.42
N ASN A 230 -17.61 25.12 2.00
CA ASN A 230 -17.57 26.12 3.08
C ASN A 230 -16.92 25.60 4.37
N LYS A 231 -16.86 24.27 4.57
CA LYS A 231 -16.20 23.65 5.74
C LYS A 231 -14.72 23.32 5.51
N ILE A 232 -14.21 23.48 4.27
CA ILE A 232 -12.82 23.17 3.94
C ILE A 232 -11.81 23.94 4.81
N PRO A 233 -11.93 25.27 4.98
CA PRO A 233 -10.97 26.01 5.81
C PRO A 233 -10.93 25.50 7.26
N HIS A 234 -12.10 25.23 7.84
CA HIS A 234 -12.20 24.68 9.19
C HIS A 234 -11.62 23.26 9.28
N THR A 235 -11.82 22.44 8.25
CA THR A 235 -11.25 21.09 8.17
C THR A 235 -9.72 21.13 8.19
N PHE A 236 -9.09 22.01 7.42
CA PHE A 236 -7.64 22.18 7.48
C PHE A 236 -7.16 22.69 8.84
N GLN A 237 -7.90 23.59 9.45
CA GLN A 237 -7.61 24.05 10.82
C GLN A 237 -7.65 22.87 11.79
N LEU A 238 -8.65 21.99 11.72
CA LEU A 238 -8.73 20.77 12.56
C LEU A 238 -7.55 19.83 12.33
N ILE A 239 -7.16 19.61 11.06
CA ILE A 239 -6.02 18.75 10.72
C ILE A 239 -4.73 19.28 11.33
N PHE A 240 -4.41 20.57 11.11
CA PHE A 240 -3.16 21.15 11.61
C PHE A 240 -3.17 21.32 13.14
N SER A 241 -4.27 21.80 13.73
CA SER A 241 -4.37 21.90 15.18
C SER A 241 -4.30 20.54 15.85
N GLY A 242 -4.98 19.53 15.32
CA GLY A 242 -4.95 18.16 15.85
C GLY A 242 -3.58 17.47 15.69
N ALA A 243 -2.76 17.92 14.74
CA ALA A 243 -1.44 17.35 14.52
C ALA A 243 -0.39 17.83 15.54
N PHE A 244 -0.51 19.07 16.06
CA PHE A 244 0.54 19.72 16.87
C PHE A 244 0.07 20.19 18.23
N SER A 245 -1.18 20.54 18.37
CA SER A 245 -1.73 20.97 19.64
C SER A 245 -2.64 19.87 20.17
N GLY A 246 -2.27 19.27 21.28
CA GLY A 246 -3.16 18.40 22.04
C GLY A 246 -4.37 19.15 22.62
N THR A 247 -4.75 20.27 21.98
CA THR A 247 -5.86 21.08 22.41
C THR A 247 -7.13 20.32 22.26
N ALA A 248 -7.71 20.11 23.35
CA ALA A 248 -9.10 19.89 23.66
C ALA A 248 -10.06 20.77 22.82
N ALA A 249 -9.99 20.69 21.50
CA ALA A 249 -11.05 21.27 20.68
C ALA A 249 -12.39 20.52 20.90
N ILE A 250 -12.33 19.31 21.49
CA ILE A 250 -13.52 18.54 21.84
C ILE A 250 -13.21 17.66 23.07
N GLY A 251 -13.44 18.22 24.29
CA GLY A 251 -13.60 17.42 25.52
C GLY A 251 -12.35 16.72 26.10
N GLY A 252 -11.48 17.46 26.76
CA GLY A 252 -10.79 16.92 27.96
C GLY A 252 -9.60 15.97 27.83
N PHE A 253 -9.04 15.70 26.65
CA PHE A 253 -7.87 14.81 26.47
C PHE A 253 -6.70 15.54 25.79
N SER A 254 -5.80 16.11 26.60
CA SER A 254 -4.57 16.75 26.12
C SER A 254 -3.39 15.75 26.12
N GLY A 255 -2.42 15.86 25.31
CA GLY A 255 -1.14 15.13 25.37
C GLY A 255 -1.12 13.68 24.82
N ALA A 256 -2.06 12.83 25.16
CA ALA A 256 -2.22 11.51 24.58
C ALA A 256 -2.61 11.59 23.09
N ILE A 257 -3.39 12.60 22.72
CA ILE A 257 -3.97 12.79 21.38
C ILE A 257 -2.89 13.04 20.32
N VAL A 258 -1.89 13.87 20.57
CA VAL A 258 -0.82 14.14 19.58
C VAL A 258 0.03 12.89 19.34
N LYS A 259 0.38 12.15 20.38
CA LYS A 259 1.10 10.88 20.25
C LYS A 259 0.29 9.87 19.42
N GLU A 260 -1.00 9.76 19.68
CA GLU A 260 -1.88 8.87 18.92
C GLU A 260 -2.06 9.35 17.48
N ALA A 261 -2.22 10.65 17.23
CA ALA A 261 -2.28 11.19 15.88
C ALA A 261 -1.02 10.84 15.09
N ILE A 262 0.17 11.00 15.67
CA ILE A 262 1.45 10.61 15.07
C ILE A 262 1.46 9.10 14.78
N GLN A 263 1.22 8.29 15.81
CA GLN A 263 1.34 6.84 15.71
C GLN A 263 0.31 6.26 14.72
N LYS A 264 -0.97 6.65 14.85
CA LYS A 264 -2.04 6.15 13.98
C LYS A 264 -1.92 6.69 12.57
N GLY A 265 -1.56 7.97 12.40
CA GLY A 265 -1.34 8.57 11.10
C GLY A 265 -0.21 7.90 10.34
N ILE A 266 0.98 7.77 10.95
CA ILE A 266 2.13 7.12 10.31
C ILE A 266 1.83 5.64 10.03
N ALA A 267 1.33 4.88 11.01
CA ALA A 267 1.07 3.45 10.85
C ALA A 267 0.05 3.18 9.74
N ARG A 268 -1.06 3.92 9.70
CA ARG A 268 -2.09 3.73 8.65
C ARG A 268 -1.69 4.31 7.30
N GLY A 269 -0.86 5.36 7.27
CA GLY A 269 -0.24 5.87 6.04
C GLY A 269 0.67 4.84 5.40
N VAL A 270 1.60 4.26 6.17
CA VAL A 270 2.50 3.20 5.70
C VAL A 270 1.74 1.92 5.35
N PHE A 271 0.72 1.56 6.13
CA PHE A 271 -0.15 0.41 5.82
C PHE A 271 -0.84 0.56 4.47
N SER A 272 -1.29 1.77 4.11
CA SER A 272 -1.93 2.04 2.82
C SER A 272 -0.92 2.00 1.68
N ASN A 273 0.13 2.81 1.72
CA ASN A 273 1.06 2.97 0.60
C ASN A 273 2.21 1.95 0.57
N GLU A 274 2.36 1.15 1.61
CA GLU A 274 3.39 0.09 1.73
C GLU A 274 4.85 0.58 1.57
N SER A 275 5.13 1.86 1.81
CA SER A 275 6.49 2.40 1.69
C SER A 275 7.39 1.87 2.80
N GLY A 276 8.45 1.17 2.44
CA GLY A 276 9.37 0.55 3.40
C GLY A 276 8.99 -0.88 3.81
N LEU A 277 7.83 -1.38 3.39
CA LEU A 277 7.45 -2.78 3.65
C LEU A 277 8.14 -3.77 2.70
N GLY A 278 8.60 -3.31 1.52
CA GLY A 278 9.31 -4.16 0.56
C GLY A 278 8.41 -4.99 -0.36
N SER A 279 7.11 -4.81 -0.32
CA SER A 279 6.15 -5.53 -1.18
C SER A 279 6.16 -5.03 -2.62
N ALA A 280 6.00 -3.73 -2.83
CA ALA A 280 5.92 -3.12 -4.16
C ALA A 280 7.15 -3.35 -5.07
N PRO A 281 8.40 -3.43 -4.59
CA PRO A 281 9.55 -3.75 -5.44
C PRO A 281 9.45 -5.13 -6.11
N ILE A 282 8.61 -6.04 -5.61
CA ILE A 282 8.37 -7.34 -6.24
C ILE A 282 7.69 -7.17 -7.61
N ALA A 283 6.65 -6.31 -7.70
CA ALA A 283 6.02 -5.98 -8.98
C ALA A 283 6.92 -5.08 -9.85
N ALA A 284 7.60 -4.12 -9.24
CA ALA A 284 8.50 -3.21 -9.94
C ALA A 284 9.63 -3.96 -10.68
N ALA A 285 10.11 -5.08 -10.13
CA ALA A 285 11.14 -5.90 -10.76
C ALA A 285 10.73 -6.46 -12.12
N ALA A 286 9.44 -6.75 -12.33
CA ALA A 286 8.91 -7.29 -13.58
C ALA A 286 8.81 -6.25 -14.72
N ALA A 287 9.04 -4.96 -14.46
CA ALA A 287 8.92 -3.90 -15.44
C ALA A 287 9.96 -4.00 -16.57
N LYS A 288 9.53 -3.72 -17.81
CA LYS A 288 10.39 -3.63 -19.00
C LYS A 288 11.18 -2.35 -19.00
N THR A 289 12.30 -2.33 -18.30
CA THR A 289 13.22 -1.19 -18.29
C THR A 289 14.66 -1.65 -18.15
N LYS A 290 15.59 -0.86 -18.67
CA LYS A 290 17.05 -1.04 -18.45
C LYS A 290 17.55 -0.13 -17.32
N GLU A 291 16.79 0.93 -17.01
CA GLU A 291 17.23 2.01 -16.13
C GLU A 291 16.60 1.88 -14.72
N PRO A 292 17.41 1.47 -13.71
CA PRO A 292 16.93 1.34 -12.34
C PRO A 292 16.33 2.64 -11.79
N VAL A 293 16.92 3.79 -12.13
CA VAL A 293 16.47 5.11 -11.67
C VAL A 293 15.09 5.46 -12.22
N GLU A 294 14.80 5.14 -13.48
CA GLU A 294 13.47 5.40 -14.08
C GLU A 294 12.38 4.61 -13.34
N GLN A 295 12.63 3.33 -13.06
CA GLN A 295 11.66 2.54 -12.28
C GLN A 295 11.53 3.04 -10.84
N GLY A 296 12.59 3.51 -10.23
CA GLY A 296 12.52 4.18 -8.93
C GLY A 296 11.61 5.40 -8.96
N LEU A 297 11.77 6.26 -9.98
CA LEU A 297 10.91 7.43 -10.20
C LEU A 297 9.43 7.04 -10.39
N ILE A 298 9.17 6.02 -11.22
CA ILE A 298 7.81 5.52 -11.44
C ILE A 298 7.22 4.98 -10.12
N SER A 299 7.99 4.17 -9.39
CA SER A 299 7.51 3.55 -8.14
C SER A 299 7.12 4.57 -7.08
N MET A 300 7.83 5.71 -6.95
CA MET A 300 7.47 6.74 -5.97
C MET A 300 6.14 7.40 -6.25
N THR A 301 5.67 7.44 -7.51
CA THR A 301 4.36 8.00 -7.85
C THR A 301 3.22 7.19 -7.27
N GLY A 302 3.43 5.89 -7.03
CA GLY A 302 2.47 5.02 -6.35
C GLY A 302 2.10 5.55 -4.97
N THR A 303 3.09 5.91 -4.14
CA THR A 303 2.84 6.51 -2.81
C THR A 303 2.14 7.86 -2.90
N PHE A 304 2.49 8.68 -3.92
CA PHE A 304 1.82 9.94 -4.15
C PHE A 304 0.33 9.74 -4.47
N ILE A 305 0.01 8.86 -5.41
CA ILE A 305 -1.37 8.58 -5.82
C ILE A 305 -2.16 7.98 -4.67
N ASP A 306 -1.59 6.98 -4.00
CA ASP A 306 -2.25 6.26 -2.91
C ASP A 306 -2.60 7.18 -1.73
N THR A 307 -1.60 7.87 -1.19
CA THR A 307 -1.78 8.56 0.09
C THR A 307 -1.97 10.06 -0.08
N ILE A 308 -1.14 10.74 -0.89
CA ILE A 308 -1.28 12.19 -1.06
C ILE A 308 -2.58 12.54 -1.81
N VAL A 309 -3.03 11.67 -2.73
CA VAL A 309 -4.30 11.90 -3.44
C VAL A 309 -5.44 11.15 -2.76
N ILE A 310 -5.48 9.83 -2.82
CA ILE A 310 -6.67 9.04 -2.45
C ILE A 310 -6.96 9.12 -0.95
N CYS A 311 -5.97 8.86 -0.08
CA CYS A 311 -6.20 8.95 1.37
C CYS A 311 -6.55 10.38 1.83
N THR A 312 -5.96 11.40 1.20
CA THR A 312 -6.30 12.80 1.49
C THR A 312 -7.76 13.09 1.17
N LEU A 313 -8.24 12.69 0.00
CA LEU A 313 -9.63 12.88 -0.40
C LEU A 313 -10.59 12.14 0.54
N THR A 314 -10.27 10.90 0.92
CA THR A 314 -11.05 10.14 1.92
C THR A 314 -11.10 10.90 3.25
N GLY A 315 -9.95 11.33 3.76
CA GLY A 315 -9.85 12.02 5.05
C GLY A 315 -10.62 13.34 5.05
N ILE A 316 -10.46 14.16 4.01
CA ILE A 316 -11.19 15.41 3.89
C ILE A 316 -12.69 15.15 3.77
N ALA A 317 -13.14 14.16 2.95
CA ALA A 317 -14.55 13.82 2.82
C ALA A 317 -15.18 13.40 4.16
N ILE A 318 -14.48 12.62 4.98
CA ILE A 318 -14.93 12.24 6.32
C ILE A 318 -15.00 13.47 7.24
N LEU A 319 -14.01 14.33 7.22
CA LEU A 319 -13.92 15.48 8.13
C LEU A 319 -14.95 16.57 7.79
N VAL A 320 -15.13 16.93 6.50
CA VAL A 320 -16.11 17.97 6.10
C VAL A 320 -17.54 17.57 6.39
N THR A 321 -17.86 16.27 6.40
CA THR A 321 -19.21 15.79 6.73
C THR A 321 -19.51 15.79 8.21
N GLY A 322 -18.49 15.85 9.08
CA GLY A 322 -18.64 15.81 10.53
C GLY A 322 -18.94 14.41 11.10
N LYS A 323 -19.07 13.39 10.26
CA LYS A 323 -19.45 12.02 10.68
C LYS A 323 -18.43 11.35 11.60
N TRP A 324 -17.19 11.80 11.59
CA TRP A 324 -16.13 11.30 12.47
C TRP A 324 -16.40 11.54 13.96
N LEU A 325 -17.31 12.46 14.29
CA LEU A 325 -17.76 12.76 15.67
C LEU A 325 -18.74 11.71 16.22
N GLU A 326 -19.40 10.93 15.37
CA GLU A 326 -20.36 9.91 15.78
C GLU A 326 -19.60 8.71 16.40
N PHE A 327 -19.91 8.39 17.68
CA PHE A 327 -19.17 7.39 18.45
C PHE A 327 -19.25 5.97 17.88
N ASP A 328 -20.40 5.60 17.35
CA ASP A 328 -20.67 4.24 16.88
C ASP A 328 -20.12 3.93 15.48
N LEU A 329 -19.60 4.93 14.77
CA LEU A 329 -19.08 4.78 13.42
C LEU A 329 -17.58 4.57 13.43
N GLN A 330 -17.12 3.46 12.83
CA GLN A 330 -15.70 3.13 12.64
C GLN A 330 -15.46 2.50 11.26
N GLY A 331 -14.24 2.62 10.73
CA GLY A 331 -13.82 1.97 9.50
C GLY A 331 -14.74 2.24 8.31
N ALA A 332 -15.18 1.19 7.59
CA ALA A 332 -16.03 1.31 6.42
C ALA A 332 -17.38 2.00 6.72
N PRO A 333 -18.11 1.68 7.80
CA PRO A 333 -19.34 2.38 8.19
C PRO A 333 -19.18 3.90 8.32
N LEU A 334 -18.06 4.39 8.84
CA LEU A 334 -17.78 5.82 8.94
C LEU A 334 -17.65 6.49 7.57
N THR A 335 -16.89 5.88 6.67
CA THR A 335 -16.78 6.40 5.30
C THR A 335 -18.12 6.32 4.57
N GLN A 336 -18.88 5.24 4.78
CA GLN A 336 -20.21 5.06 4.19
C GLN A 336 -21.20 6.14 4.66
N ALA A 337 -21.22 6.43 5.96
CA ALA A 337 -22.04 7.50 6.51
C ALA A 337 -21.68 8.86 5.89
N SER A 338 -20.38 9.11 5.66
CA SER A 338 -19.91 10.33 5.00
C SER A 338 -20.41 10.43 3.55
N PHE A 339 -20.37 9.34 2.79
CA PHE A 339 -20.92 9.28 1.43
C PHE A 339 -22.44 9.49 1.43
N ASN A 340 -23.15 8.89 2.38
CA ASN A 340 -24.61 9.01 2.48
C ASN A 340 -25.10 10.43 2.79
N THR A 341 -24.25 11.30 3.36
CA THR A 341 -24.65 12.72 3.60
C THR A 341 -24.92 13.48 2.31
N VAL A 342 -24.28 13.10 1.20
CA VAL A 342 -24.40 13.79 -0.09
C VAL A 342 -25.21 12.97 -1.09
N PHE A 343 -24.98 11.68 -1.16
CA PHE A 343 -25.62 10.80 -2.15
C PHE A 343 -26.84 10.05 -1.62
N GLY A 344 -27.24 10.24 -0.35
CA GLY A 344 -28.31 9.46 0.27
C GLY A 344 -27.99 7.95 0.23
N SER A 345 -28.98 7.12 -0.05
CA SER A 345 -28.79 5.66 -0.16
C SER A 345 -27.81 5.25 -1.27
N LEU A 346 -27.68 6.04 -2.34
CA LEU A 346 -26.71 5.78 -3.42
C LEU A 346 -25.26 5.86 -2.94
N GLY A 347 -24.98 6.60 -1.86
CA GLY A 347 -23.65 6.66 -1.25
C GLY A 347 -23.15 5.31 -0.76
N SER A 348 -24.03 4.51 -0.18
CA SER A 348 -23.70 3.14 0.24
C SER A 348 -23.36 2.25 -0.95
N PHE A 349 -24.12 2.34 -2.05
CA PHE A 349 -23.83 1.58 -3.28
C PHE A 349 -22.51 2.01 -3.89
N ALA A 350 -22.28 3.33 -4.03
CA ALA A 350 -21.07 3.87 -4.61
C ALA A 350 -19.82 3.46 -3.81
N LEU A 351 -19.86 3.57 -2.49
CA LEU A 351 -18.74 3.16 -1.65
C LEU A 351 -18.51 1.66 -1.69
N THR A 352 -19.56 0.84 -1.60
CA THR A 352 -19.46 -0.62 -1.70
C THR A 352 -18.84 -1.03 -3.03
N PHE A 353 -19.27 -0.42 -4.14
CA PHE A 353 -18.69 -0.67 -5.45
C PHE A 353 -17.18 -0.34 -5.49
N CYS A 354 -16.78 0.83 -5.01
CA CYS A 354 -15.36 1.21 -4.94
C CYS A 354 -14.57 0.26 -4.04
N LEU A 355 -15.09 -0.08 -2.86
CA LEU A 355 -14.43 -0.95 -1.91
C LEU A 355 -14.24 -2.36 -2.45
N VAL A 356 -15.23 -2.89 -3.18
CA VAL A 356 -15.11 -4.20 -3.86
C VAL A 356 -13.99 -4.18 -4.87
N LEU A 357 -13.90 -3.14 -5.72
CA LEU A 357 -12.83 -3.04 -6.71
C LEU A 357 -11.45 -2.88 -6.05
N PHE A 358 -11.34 -2.02 -5.03
CA PHE A 358 -10.10 -1.77 -4.31
C PHE A 358 -9.60 -3.05 -3.62
N ALA A 359 -10.46 -3.72 -2.88
CA ALA A 359 -10.10 -4.94 -2.17
C ALA A 359 -9.80 -6.10 -3.15
N PHE A 360 -10.57 -6.22 -4.24
CA PHE A 360 -10.33 -7.23 -5.26
C PHE A 360 -8.97 -7.08 -5.93
N THR A 361 -8.60 -5.86 -6.33
CA THR A 361 -7.28 -5.64 -6.93
C THR A 361 -6.15 -5.90 -5.94
N THR A 362 -6.36 -5.61 -4.65
CA THR A 362 -5.38 -5.93 -3.59
C THR A 362 -5.16 -7.44 -3.46
N ILE A 363 -6.21 -8.26 -3.55
CA ILE A 363 -6.07 -9.73 -3.58
C ILE A 363 -5.18 -10.16 -4.74
N LEU A 364 -5.39 -9.60 -5.93
CA LEU A 364 -4.60 -9.94 -7.12
C LEU A 364 -3.13 -9.51 -6.99
N GLY A 365 -2.86 -8.31 -6.52
CA GLY A 365 -1.50 -7.81 -6.33
C GLY A 365 -0.71 -8.63 -5.30
N TRP A 366 -1.33 -8.91 -4.15
CA TRP A 366 -0.72 -9.71 -3.10
C TRP A 366 -0.58 -11.18 -3.45
N SER A 367 -1.45 -11.74 -4.32
CA SER A 367 -1.25 -13.11 -4.83
C SER A 367 0.10 -13.24 -5.53
N TYR A 368 0.49 -12.25 -6.33
CA TYR A 368 1.77 -12.22 -7.01
C TYR A 368 2.94 -12.00 -6.03
N TYR A 369 2.79 -11.10 -5.05
CA TYR A 369 3.84 -10.86 -4.07
C TYR A 369 4.18 -12.12 -3.27
N GLY A 370 3.17 -12.80 -2.78
CA GLY A 370 3.35 -14.05 -2.06
C GLY A 370 3.88 -15.17 -2.97
N GLU A 371 3.47 -15.23 -4.24
CA GLU A 371 3.99 -16.18 -5.23
C GLU A 371 5.51 -16.03 -5.40
N ARG A 372 6.01 -14.79 -5.59
CA ARG A 372 7.45 -14.53 -5.72
C ARG A 372 8.23 -14.82 -4.44
N CYS A 373 7.64 -14.55 -3.26
CA CYS A 373 8.22 -14.94 -1.98
C CYS A 373 8.27 -16.46 -1.81
N PHE A 374 7.21 -17.15 -2.23
CA PHE A 374 7.12 -18.62 -2.16
C PHE A 374 8.12 -19.28 -3.13
N GLU A 375 8.21 -18.77 -4.35
CA GLU A 375 9.20 -19.19 -5.33
C GLU A 375 10.63 -19.08 -4.81
N TYR A 376 10.97 -17.98 -4.15
CA TYR A 376 12.30 -17.77 -3.58
C TYR A 376 12.68 -18.85 -2.54
N LEU A 377 11.71 -19.33 -1.76
CA LEU A 377 11.95 -20.36 -0.72
C LEU A 377 11.90 -21.79 -1.26
N PHE A 378 10.97 -22.08 -2.16
CA PHE A 378 10.63 -23.46 -2.57
C PHE A 378 10.91 -23.75 -4.05
N GLY A 379 11.24 -22.72 -4.82
CA GLY A 379 11.49 -22.84 -6.27
C GLY A 379 10.21 -22.82 -7.11
N THR A 380 10.41 -22.70 -8.42
CA THR A 380 9.33 -22.53 -9.41
C THR A 380 8.40 -23.74 -9.53
N LYS A 381 8.89 -24.94 -9.21
CA LYS A 381 8.12 -26.21 -9.33
C LYS A 381 6.81 -26.19 -8.52
N PHE A 382 6.78 -25.44 -7.43
CA PHE A 382 5.66 -25.42 -6.48
C PHE A 382 4.72 -24.21 -6.62
N ILE A 383 4.92 -23.35 -7.64
CA ILE A 383 4.10 -22.14 -7.85
C ILE A 383 2.60 -22.49 -7.96
N ASN A 384 2.24 -23.53 -8.71
CA ASN A 384 0.84 -23.96 -8.85
C ASN A 384 0.23 -24.41 -7.51
N ALA A 385 1.01 -25.07 -6.65
CA ALA A 385 0.55 -25.44 -5.31
C ALA A 385 0.25 -24.18 -4.46
N TYR A 386 1.13 -23.18 -4.54
CA TYR A 386 0.88 -21.89 -3.90
C TYR A 386 -0.42 -21.24 -4.40
N ARG A 387 -0.62 -21.17 -5.72
CA ARG A 387 -1.84 -20.60 -6.33
C ARG A 387 -3.11 -21.29 -5.85
N ILE A 388 -3.09 -22.62 -5.77
CA ILE A 388 -4.24 -23.41 -5.26
C ILE A 388 -4.50 -23.07 -3.78
N ILE A 389 -3.45 -23.08 -2.94
CA ILE A 389 -3.57 -22.72 -1.53
C ILE A 389 -4.15 -21.30 -1.39
N PHE A 390 -3.63 -20.34 -2.16
CA PHE A 390 -4.11 -18.96 -2.13
C PHE A 390 -5.60 -18.85 -2.45
N VAL A 391 -6.06 -19.53 -3.51
CA VAL A 391 -7.49 -19.57 -3.89
C VAL A 391 -8.37 -20.19 -2.80
N ILE A 392 -7.91 -21.30 -2.21
CA ILE A 392 -8.62 -21.93 -1.06
C ILE A 392 -8.76 -20.92 0.09
N MET A 393 -7.70 -20.18 0.40
CA MET A 393 -7.74 -19.18 1.49
C MET A 393 -8.67 -18.01 1.16
N VAL A 394 -8.74 -17.56 -0.11
CA VAL A 394 -9.74 -16.58 -0.56
C VAL A 394 -11.16 -17.13 -0.31
N GLY A 395 -11.43 -18.37 -0.70
CA GLY A 395 -12.73 -19.03 -0.49
C GLY A 395 -13.10 -19.15 1.00
N LEU A 396 -12.13 -19.42 1.86
CA LEU A 396 -12.34 -19.52 3.30
C LEU A 396 -12.58 -18.18 3.99
N GLY A 397 -12.19 -17.06 3.37
CA GLY A 397 -12.28 -15.72 3.96
C GLY A 397 -13.70 -15.28 4.37
N GLY A 398 -14.74 -15.81 3.74
CA GLY A 398 -16.14 -15.54 4.12
C GLY A 398 -16.71 -16.42 5.24
N PHE A 399 -15.94 -17.41 5.70
CA PHE A 399 -16.37 -18.36 6.74
C PHE A 399 -15.76 -18.07 8.12
N LEU A 400 -14.72 -17.26 8.19
CA LEU A 400 -13.93 -17.03 9.39
C LEU A 400 -14.30 -15.71 10.08
N GLN A 401 -14.42 -15.74 11.41
CA GLN A 401 -14.43 -14.54 12.24
C GLN A 401 -12.98 -14.17 12.57
N LEU A 402 -12.58 -12.93 12.28
CA LEU A 402 -11.20 -12.66 11.90
C LEU A 402 -10.37 -11.79 12.86
N ASP A 403 -10.86 -11.41 14.05
CA ASP A 403 -10.14 -10.47 14.93
C ASP A 403 -8.69 -10.90 15.22
N LEU A 404 -8.50 -12.21 15.53
CA LEU A 404 -7.16 -12.73 15.80
C LEU A 404 -6.29 -12.74 14.53
N ILE A 405 -6.87 -13.11 13.39
CA ILE A 405 -6.14 -13.20 12.11
C ILE A 405 -5.71 -11.81 11.65
N TRP A 406 -6.57 -10.80 11.82
CA TRP A 406 -6.23 -9.41 11.55
C TRP A 406 -5.02 -8.94 12.36
N VAL A 407 -5.00 -9.24 13.65
CA VAL A 407 -3.90 -8.85 14.52
C VAL A 407 -2.60 -9.56 14.14
N ILE A 408 -2.67 -10.86 13.83
CA ILE A 408 -1.50 -11.63 13.37
C ILE A 408 -0.99 -11.08 12.04
N ALA A 409 -1.90 -10.79 11.11
CA ALA A 409 -1.56 -10.22 9.81
C ALA A 409 -0.84 -8.86 9.94
N ASP A 410 -1.33 -7.99 10.80
CA ASP A 410 -0.70 -6.70 11.10
C ASP A 410 0.72 -6.90 11.68
N ILE A 411 0.89 -7.81 12.62
CA ILE A 411 2.21 -8.12 13.21
C ILE A 411 3.20 -8.56 12.13
N VAL A 412 2.81 -9.53 11.32
CA VAL A 412 3.70 -10.10 10.28
C VAL A 412 4.03 -9.05 9.22
N ASN A 413 3.06 -8.22 8.85
CA ASN A 413 3.26 -7.10 7.92
C ASN A 413 4.27 -6.08 8.47
N GLY A 414 4.17 -5.72 9.74
CA GLY A 414 5.15 -4.84 10.37
C GLY A 414 6.54 -5.45 10.44
N LEU A 415 6.65 -6.73 10.77
CA LEU A 415 7.93 -7.45 10.84
C LEU A 415 8.59 -7.60 9.47
N MET A 416 7.80 -7.71 8.39
CA MET A 416 8.30 -7.77 7.01
C MET A 416 9.09 -6.51 6.63
N ALA A 417 8.78 -5.35 7.21
CA ALA A 417 9.49 -4.12 6.95
C ALA A 417 10.97 -4.15 7.39
N LEU A 418 11.29 -4.82 8.49
CA LEU A 418 12.64 -4.79 9.07
C LEU A 418 13.75 -5.23 8.10
N PRO A 419 13.66 -6.40 7.44
CA PRO A 419 14.63 -6.81 6.45
C PRO A 419 14.84 -5.79 5.33
N ASN A 420 13.73 -5.25 4.84
CA ASN A 420 13.75 -4.28 3.76
C ASN A 420 14.42 -2.97 4.17
N LEU A 421 14.06 -2.39 5.31
CA LEU A 421 14.64 -1.14 5.79
C LEU A 421 16.15 -1.29 6.07
N ILE A 422 16.59 -2.41 6.64
CA ILE A 422 18.01 -2.72 6.81
C ILE A 422 18.72 -2.72 5.44
N ALA A 423 18.13 -3.38 4.44
CA ALA A 423 18.70 -3.42 3.11
C ALA A 423 18.79 -2.04 2.45
N LEU A 424 17.74 -1.23 2.56
CA LEU A 424 17.73 0.14 2.02
C LEU A 424 18.82 1.02 2.65
N LEU A 425 19.02 0.92 3.96
CA LEU A 425 20.06 1.68 4.67
C LEU A 425 21.46 1.21 4.27
N VAL A 426 21.71 -0.10 4.22
CA VAL A 426 23.01 -0.67 3.83
C VAL A 426 23.34 -0.39 2.37
N LEU A 427 22.34 -0.49 1.48
CA LEU A 427 22.52 -0.26 0.04
C LEU A 427 22.36 1.22 -0.37
N SER A 428 22.14 2.13 0.59
CA SER A 428 21.96 3.55 0.30
C SER A 428 23.12 4.19 -0.50
N PRO A 429 24.43 3.83 -0.31
CA PRO A 429 25.50 4.37 -1.14
C PRO A 429 25.36 3.96 -2.61
N ILE A 430 24.85 2.77 -2.88
CA ILE A 430 24.60 2.27 -4.25
C ILE A 430 23.45 3.03 -4.87
N ILE A 431 22.34 3.24 -4.13
CA ILE A 431 21.18 4.01 -4.58
C ILE A 431 21.61 5.43 -4.97
N VAL A 432 22.41 6.08 -4.13
CA VAL A 432 22.91 7.45 -4.40
C VAL A 432 23.80 7.48 -5.62
N LYS A 433 24.74 6.53 -5.75
CA LYS A 433 25.66 6.42 -6.89
C LYS A 433 24.91 6.24 -8.22
N GLU A 434 23.94 5.33 -8.28
CA GLU A 434 23.14 5.09 -9.49
C GLU A 434 22.31 6.34 -9.84
N THR A 435 21.74 6.98 -8.85
CA THR A 435 20.96 8.21 -9.03
C THR A 435 21.82 9.34 -9.59
N GLN A 436 23.01 9.57 -9.02
CA GLN A 436 23.94 10.60 -9.49
C GLN A 436 24.43 10.33 -10.91
N LYS A 437 24.79 9.07 -11.20
CA LYS A 437 25.22 8.66 -12.53
C LYS A 437 24.15 8.96 -13.57
N TYR A 438 22.93 8.51 -13.35
CA TYR A 438 21.82 8.71 -14.29
C TYR A 438 21.56 10.20 -14.59
N PHE A 439 21.51 11.05 -13.56
CA PHE A 439 21.25 12.47 -13.77
C PHE A 439 22.43 13.23 -14.37
N SER A 440 23.67 12.79 -14.16
CA SER A 440 24.86 13.36 -14.82
C SER A 440 24.87 13.06 -16.33
N GLU A 441 24.59 11.81 -16.70
CA GLU A 441 24.51 11.37 -18.09
C GLU A 441 23.36 12.07 -18.85
N THR A 442 22.19 12.18 -18.21
CA THR A 442 21.03 12.87 -18.82
C THR A 442 21.27 14.37 -19.05
N LYS A 443 22.02 15.04 -18.16
CA LYS A 443 22.37 16.45 -18.34
C LYS A 443 23.32 16.66 -19.53
N ASN A 444 24.19 15.71 -19.84
CA ASN A 444 25.11 15.77 -20.95
C ASN A 444 24.42 15.55 -22.30
N ILE A 445 23.31 14.81 -22.35
CA ILE A 445 22.53 14.57 -23.57
C ILE A 445 21.64 15.79 -23.93
N THR A 446 21.26 16.59 -22.94
CA THR A 446 20.37 17.77 -23.12
C THR A 446 21.12 19.10 -23.32
N LYS A 447 22.47 19.08 -23.35
CA LYS A 447 23.25 20.23 -23.79
C LYS A 447 23.37 20.14 -25.31
N PRO A 448 22.91 21.20 -26.08
CA PRO A 448 23.03 21.23 -27.51
C PRO A 448 24.51 21.29 -27.95
#